data_458cd753029b49192d7fa463eb0fc151
#
_entry.id   458cd753029b49192d7fa463eb0fc151
#
_cell.length_a   1.000
_cell.length_b   1.000
_cell.length_c   1.000
_cell.angle_alpha   90.00
_cell.angle_beta   90.00
_cell.angle_gamma   90.00
#
_symmetry.space_group_name_H-M   'P 1'
#
loop_
_entity.id
_entity.type
_entity.pdbx_description
1 polymer ?
#
loop_
_entity_poly.entity_id
_entity_poly.type
_entity_poly.pdbx_seq_one_letter_code
_entity_poly.pdbx_strand_id
1 'polypeptide(L)'
;MTLDYYRIFYYVARYKSFSNAAEMLGSNQPNITRCMNILENELDCKLLIRSHKGIQLTTEGEHLFRHVAIAIEQLTYGEKEIIKNKSLESGQITVGISETAMRLYLLDKLQEFHKDYPHVRLKISNHSTPQAIDALEKGLVDIAMVTSPLEIRKPLRKTALRSYHDILIGGSAYKAIASRKRSLKELEDYSFVSLISGTGTSDLYIRFFYENHMRFSPDMEVATTDQILPMVRSNLGIGFCPEGIARPAVERGEVYEILLEEEIPERQITLVEDSGKPQSIAVQKLLTYFK
;
A
#
# COMPACT_ATOMS: atom_id res chain seq x y z
N MET A 1 -21.92 25.40 -9.50
CA MET A 1 -21.69 24.03 -9.00
C MET A 1 -21.37 24.04 -7.51
N THR A 2 -22.03 23.22 -6.66
CA THR A 2 -21.79 23.15 -5.21
C THR A 2 -21.25 21.78 -4.84
N LEU A 3 -20.52 21.67 -3.74
CA LEU A 3 -19.98 20.42 -3.22
C LEU A 3 -21.09 19.39 -2.94
N ASP A 4 -22.31 19.85 -2.62
CA ASP A 4 -23.45 18.98 -2.36
C ASP A 4 -23.83 18.12 -3.57
N TYR A 5 -23.71 18.63 -4.80
CA TYR A 5 -24.01 17.84 -5.98
C TYR A 5 -23.04 16.66 -6.15
N TYR A 6 -21.75 16.86 -5.87
CA TYR A 6 -20.75 15.79 -5.86
C TYR A 6 -20.99 14.79 -4.72
N ARG A 7 -21.39 15.27 -3.56
CA ARG A 7 -21.77 14.41 -2.43
C ARG A 7 -23.00 13.54 -2.79
N ILE A 8 -24.02 14.11 -3.40
CA ILE A 8 -25.18 13.38 -3.87
C ILE A 8 -24.77 12.33 -4.92
N PHE A 9 -23.95 12.71 -5.91
CA PHE A 9 -23.43 11.78 -6.90
C PHE A 9 -22.69 10.60 -6.26
N TYR A 10 -21.83 10.86 -5.30
CA TYR A 10 -21.11 9.83 -4.56
C TYR A 10 -22.04 8.80 -3.93
N TYR A 11 -23.09 9.26 -3.24
CA TYR A 11 -24.02 8.35 -2.59
C TYR A 11 -24.89 7.59 -3.60
N VAL A 12 -25.36 8.22 -4.68
CA VAL A 12 -26.11 7.55 -5.74
C VAL A 12 -25.26 6.46 -6.42
N ALA A 13 -24.02 6.76 -6.73
CA ALA A 13 -23.08 5.81 -7.33
C ALA A 13 -22.77 4.64 -6.38
N ARG A 14 -22.54 4.91 -5.11
CA ARG A 14 -22.19 3.91 -4.08
C ARG A 14 -23.34 2.96 -3.78
N TYR A 15 -24.56 3.48 -3.64
CA TYR A 15 -25.75 2.66 -3.32
C TYR A 15 -26.47 2.14 -4.56
N LYS A 16 -26.08 2.58 -5.75
CA LYS A 16 -26.70 2.22 -7.03
C LYS A 16 -28.23 2.44 -7.04
N SER A 17 -28.70 3.40 -6.23
CA SER A 17 -30.12 3.69 -6.00
C SER A 17 -30.34 5.15 -5.59
N PHE A 18 -31.25 5.84 -6.27
CA PHE A 18 -31.66 7.20 -5.90
C PHE A 18 -32.41 7.22 -4.56
N SER A 19 -33.25 6.20 -4.31
CA SER A 19 -34.05 6.12 -3.07
C SER A 19 -33.14 5.88 -1.85
N ASN A 20 -32.22 4.93 -1.94
CA ASN A 20 -31.28 4.65 -0.84
C ASN A 20 -30.34 5.85 -0.59
N ALA A 21 -29.90 6.54 -1.64
CA ALA A 21 -29.13 7.76 -1.51
C ALA A 21 -29.94 8.89 -0.84
N ALA A 22 -31.21 9.03 -1.17
CA ALA A 22 -32.09 10.00 -0.54
C ALA A 22 -32.29 9.73 0.95
N GLU A 23 -32.51 8.49 1.35
CA GLU A 23 -32.63 8.07 2.75
C GLU A 23 -31.35 8.39 3.52
N MET A 24 -30.19 8.01 2.99
CA MET A 24 -28.87 8.28 3.62
C MET A 24 -28.53 9.76 3.76
N LEU A 25 -29.06 10.59 2.88
CA LEU A 25 -28.84 12.05 2.89
C LEU A 25 -29.94 12.82 3.61
N GLY A 26 -30.92 12.15 4.21
CA GLY A 26 -32.07 12.80 4.85
C GLY A 26 -32.89 13.67 3.88
N SER A 27 -32.97 13.27 2.60
CA SER A 27 -33.61 14.01 1.51
C SER A 27 -34.72 13.17 0.85
N ASN A 28 -35.33 13.69 -0.21
CA ASN A 28 -36.27 12.95 -1.02
C ASN A 28 -35.73 12.64 -2.43
N GLN A 29 -36.19 11.55 -3.02
CA GLN A 29 -35.71 11.10 -4.33
C GLN A 29 -35.91 12.16 -5.47
N PRO A 30 -36.97 12.93 -5.56
CA PRO A 30 -37.10 14.01 -6.56
C PRO A 30 -35.97 15.05 -6.46
N ASN A 31 -35.59 15.43 -5.24
CA ASN A 31 -34.48 16.38 -5.03
C ASN A 31 -33.15 15.79 -5.47
N ILE A 32 -32.85 14.54 -5.09
CA ILE A 32 -31.64 13.83 -5.54
C ILE A 32 -31.60 13.77 -7.07
N THR A 33 -32.73 13.42 -7.71
CA THR A 33 -32.80 13.36 -9.19
C THR A 33 -32.54 14.74 -9.83
N ARG A 34 -33.12 15.80 -9.26
CA ARG A 34 -32.91 17.18 -9.75
C ARG A 34 -31.43 17.58 -9.62
N CYS A 35 -30.80 17.32 -8.49
CA CYS A 35 -29.39 17.67 -8.28
C CYS A 35 -28.47 16.90 -9.24
N MET A 36 -28.74 15.63 -9.50
CA MET A 36 -27.99 14.84 -10.48
C MET A 36 -28.14 15.39 -11.89
N ASN A 37 -29.37 15.76 -12.31
CA ASN A 37 -29.58 16.37 -13.62
C ASN A 37 -28.84 17.72 -13.76
N ILE A 38 -28.77 18.52 -12.70
CA ILE A 38 -28.02 19.78 -12.71
C ILE A 38 -26.53 19.47 -12.88
N LEU A 39 -25.97 18.51 -12.11
CA LEU A 39 -24.56 18.16 -12.20
C LEU A 39 -24.19 17.65 -13.60
N GLU A 40 -24.99 16.75 -14.19
CA GLU A 40 -24.78 16.23 -15.54
C GLU A 40 -24.86 17.34 -16.60
N ASN A 41 -25.81 18.29 -16.46
CA ASN A 41 -25.94 19.41 -17.36
C ASN A 41 -24.76 20.41 -17.25
N GLU A 42 -24.27 20.68 -16.03
CA GLU A 42 -23.13 21.56 -15.83
C GLU A 42 -21.81 20.97 -16.35
N LEU A 43 -21.69 19.63 -16.35
CA LEU A 43 -20.54 18.90 -16.87
C LEU A 43 -20.70 18.51 -18.36
N ASP A 44 -21.84 18.81 -18.95
CA ASP A 44 -22.22 18.46 -20.34
C ASP A 44 -21.98 16.97 -20.66
N CYS A 45 -22.21 16.09 -19.69
CA CYS A 45 -22.07 14.65 -19.89
C CYS A 45 -23.01 13.86 -18.97
N LYS A 46 -23.33 12.62 -19.37
CA LYS A 46 -24.06 11.68 -18.52
C LYS A 46 -23.07 10.93 -17.62
N LEU A 47 -23.39 10.92 -16.32
CA LEU A 47 -22.59 10.22 -15.31
C LEU A 47 -23.22 8.89 -14.90
N LEU A 48 -24.55 8.77 -15.08
CA LEU A 48 -25.34 7.62 -14.63
C LEU A 48 -26.20 7.06 -15.76
N ILE A 49 -26.28 5.73 -15.82
CA ILE A 49 -27.19 4.98 -16.71
C ILE A 49 -28.20 4.24 -15.83
N ARG A 50 -29.48 4.42 -16.12
CA ARG A 50 -30.56 3.63 -15.49
C ARG A 50 -30.77 2.35 -16.28
N SER A 51 -30.67 1.22 -15.62
CA SER A 51 -30.93 -0.09 -16.19
C SER A 51 -31.89 -0.90 -15.35
N HIS A 52 -32.39 -2.00 -15.87
CA HIS A 52 -33.26 -2.94 -15.13
C HIS A 52 -32.52 -3.55 -13.91
N LYS A 53 -31.19 -3.47 -13.85
CA LYS A 53 -30.35 -3.92 -12.74
C LYS A 53 -29.99 -2.81 -11.75
N GLY A 54 -30.60 -1.64 -11.85
CA GLY A 54 -30.32 -0.46 -11.03
C GLY A 54 -29.50 0.60 -11.77
N ILE A 55 -28.76 1.40 -11.03
CA ILE A 55 -27.93 2.50 -11.55
C ILE A 55 -26.51 1.99 -11.80
N GLN A 56 -25.97 2.34 -12.95
CA GLN A 56 -24.58 2.10 -13.33
C GLN A 56 -23.90 3.43 -13.67
N LEU A 57 -22.60 3.49 -13.48
CA LEU A 57 -21.78 4.62 -13.91
C LEU A 57 -21.49 4.53 -15.42
N THR A 58 -21.41 5.68 -16.08
CA THR A 58 -20.79 5.81 -17.40
C THR A 58 -19.26 5.80 -17.24
N THR A 59 -18.51 5.81 -18.32
CA THR A 59 -17.04 5.98 -18.29
C THR A 59 -16.65 7.30 -17.60
N GLU A 60 -17.34 8.39 -17.94
CA GLU A 60 -17.20 9.72 -17.34
C GLU A 60 -17.58 9.68 -15.86
N GLY A 61 -18.65 8.97 -15.53
CA GLY A 61 -19.09 8.74 -14.16
C GLY A 61 -18.05 7.98 -13.33
N GLU A 62 -17.42 6.95 -13.87
CA GLU A 62 -16.34 6.22 -13.18
C GLU A 62 -15.11 7.09 -12.96
N HIS A 63 -14.75 7.90 -13.95
CA HIS A 63 -13.66 8.86 -13.80
C HIS A 63 -13.94 9.86 -12.68
N LEU A 64 -15.11 10.50 -12.71
CA LEU A 64 -15.49 11.47 -11.68
C LEU A 64 -15.61 10.81 -10.30
N PHE A 65 -16.17 9.61 -10.22
CA PHE A 65 -16.37 8.89 -8.96
C PHE A 65 -15.08 8.64 -8.21
N ARG A 66 -13.98 8.28 -8.90
CA ARG A 66 -12.67 8.07 -8.27
C ARG A 66 -12.18 9.32 -7.54
N HIS A 67 -12.33 10.49 -8.13
CA HIS A 67 -11.93 11.75 -7.52
C HIS A 67 -12.87 12.19 -6.40
N VAL A 68 -14.18 12.07 -6.63
CA VAL A 68 -15.19 12.46 -5.65
C VAL A 68 -15.15 11.56 -4.42
N ALA A 69 -14.92 10.26 -4.59
CA ALA A 69 -14.79 9.33 -3.48
C ALA A 69 -13.65 9.73 -2.53
N ILE A 70 -12.48 10.07 -3.10
CA ILE A 70 -11.33 10.56 -2.32
C ILE A 70 -11.70 11.85 -1.56
N ALA A 71 -12.33 12.80 -2.23
CA ALA A 71 -12.69 14.08 -1.62
C ALA A 71 -13.69 13.91 -0.45
N ILE A 72 -14.72 13.09 -0.63
CA ILE A 72 -15.73 12.81 0.41
C ILE A 72 -15.11 12.04 1.59
N GLU A 73 -14.23 11.08 1.32
CA GLU A 73 -13.50 10.36 2.37
C GLU A 73 -12.63 11.31 3.19
N GLN A 74 -11.95 12.27 2.57
CA GLN A 74 -11.12 13.27 3.24
C GLN A 74 -11.95 14.22 4.11
N LEU A 75 -13.08 14.72 3.61
CA LEU A 75 -13.98 15.55 4.40
C LEU A 75 -14.54 14.79 5.62
N THR A 76 -14.97 13.55 5.41
CA THR A 76 -15.48 12.69 6.49
C THR A 76 -14.38 12.37 7.52
N TYR A 77 -13.13 12.22 7.05
CA TYR A 77 -11.99 12.00 7.93
C TYR A 77 -11.73 13.24 8.80
N GLY A 78 -11.69 14.44 8.21
CA GLY A 78 -11.50 15.69 8.94
C GLY A 78 -12.60 15.96 9.98
N GLU A 79 -13.88 15.70 9.63
CA GLU A 79 -14.99 15.80 10.59
C GLU A 79 -14.81 14.83 11.78
N LYS A 80 -14.38 13.60 11.50
CA LYS A 80 -14.10 12.61 12.53
C LYS A 80 -12.92 13.00 13.42
N GLU A 81 -11.87 13.59 12.86
CA GLU A 81 -10.73 14.10 13.64
C GLU A 81 -11.16 15.18 14.62
N ILE A 82 -11.98 16.13 14.19
CA ILE A 82 -12.50 17.20 15.04
C ILE A 82 -13.33 16.64 16.21
N ILE A 83 -14.15 15.64 15.93
CA ILE A 83 -15.00 14.99 16.94
C ILE A 83 -14.16 14.13 17.91
N LYS A 84 -13.11 13.48 17.42
CA LYS A 84 -12.27 12.53 18.18
C LYS A 84 -11.16 13.17 19.00
N ASN A 85 -10.72 14.38 18.67
CA ASN A 85 -9.67 15.08 19.41
C ASN A 85 -10.04 15.40 20.90
N LYS A 86 -11.18 14.92 21.37
CA LYS A 86 -11.63 15.12 22.75
C LYS A 86 -11.27 14.00 23.73
N SER A 87 -10.79 12.81 23.28
CA SER A 87 -10.28 11.78 24.22
C SER A 87 -9.34 10.78 23.52
N LEU A 88 -8.23 10.42 24.18
CA LEU A 88 -7.32 9.33 23.83
C LEU A 88 -8.00 7.95 23.74
N GLU A 89 -9.21 7.82 24.25
CA GLU A 89 -9.95 6.56 24.37
C GLU A 89 -10.56 6.05 23.05
N SER A 90 -10.56 6.83 21.97
CA SER A 90 -11.23 6.44 20.72
C SER A 90 -10.58 6.95 19.43
N GLY A 91 -9.27 7.15 19.41
CA GLY A 91 -8.52 7.58 18.23
C GLY A 91 -8.56 6.54 17.08
N GLN A 92 -8.34 7.01 15.84
CA GLN A 92 -8.05 6.14 14.70
C GLN A 92 -6.69 6.52 14.14
N ILE A 93 -5.89 5.54 13.78
CA ILE A 93 -4.62 5.70 13.10
C ILE A 93 -4.71 4.98 11.77
N THR A 94 -4.33 5.65 10.69
CA THR A 94 -4.24 5.06 9.35
C THR A 94 -2.78 4.95 8.93
N VAL A 95 -2.35 3.74 8.58
CA VAL A 95 -0.96 3.44 8.22
C VAL A 95 -0.90 2.87 6.81
N GLY A 96 -0.15 3.53 5.92
CA GLY A 96 0.26 2.96 4.63
C GLY A 96 1.58 2.22 4.82
N ILE A 97 1.62 0.93 4.49
CA ILE A 97 2.79 0.13 4.83
C ILE A 97 3.14 -0.87 3.72
N SER A 98 4.44 -1.12 3.51
CA SER A 98 4.89 -2.24 2.70
C SER A 98 4.85 -3.54 3.50
N GLU A 99 4.60 -4.67 2.82
CA GLU A 99 4.54 -6.00 3.45
C GLU A 99 5.80 -6.32 4.26
N THR A 100 6.97 -6.01 3.71
CA THR A 100 8.25 -6.21 4.40
C THR A 100 8.34 -5.40 5.70
N ALA A 101 7.98 -4.11 5.65
CA ALA A 101 8.02 -3.25 6.83
C ALA A 101 7.01 -3.71 7.91
N MET A 102 5.85 -4.20 7.49
CA MET A 102 4.86 -4.76 8.41
C MET A 102 5.41 -5.97 9.15
N ARG A 103 5.95 -6.96 8.42
CA ARG A 103 6.42 -8.23 9.02
C ARG A 103 7.69 -8.08 9.84
N LEU A 104 8.64 -7.28 9.36
CA LEU A 104 9.96 -7.20 10.00
C LEU A 104 10.01 -6.18 11.14
N TYR A 105 9.03 -5.28 11.25
CA TYR A 105 9.12 -4.20 12.23
C TYR A 105 7.78 -3.85 12.91
N LEU A 106 6.74 -3.55 12.14
CA LEU A 106 5.55 -2.91 12.70
C LEU A 106 4.73 -3.86 13.58
N LEU A 107 4.63 -5.13 13.27
CA LEU A 107 3.76 -6.07 14.01
C LEU A 107 4.11 -6.14 15.49
N ASP A 108 5.40 -6.22 15.85
CA ASP A 108 5.84 -6.26 17.25
C ASP A 108 5.47 -4.96 17.97
N LYS A 109 5.68 -3.82 17.29
CA LYS A 109 5.35 -2.49 17.82
C LYS A 109 3.85 -2.28 18.00
N LEU A 110 3.03 -2.79 17.08
CA LEU A 110 1.57 -2.74 17.21
C LEU A 110 1.06 -3.63 18.35
N GLN A 111 1.69 -4.76 18.60
CA GLN A 111 1.34 -5.62 19.73
C GLN A 111 1.53 -4.86 21.06
N GLU A 112 2.68 -4.21 21.24
CA GLU A 112 2.97 -3.37 22.42
C GLU A 112 1.96 -2.21 22.54
N PHE A 113 1.77 -1.48 21.44
CA PHE A 113 0.85 -0.33 21.40
C PHE A 113 -0.61 -0.73 21.69
N HIS A 114 -1.10 -1.82 21.09
CA HIS A 114 -2.49 -2.27 21.26
C HIS A 114 -2.77 -2.74 22.69
N LYS A 115 -1.77 -3.29 23.37
CA LYS A 115 -1.88 -3.65 24.78
C LYS A 115 -2.15 -2.42 25.68
N ASP A 116 -1.47 -1.30 25.37
CA ASP A 116 -1.60 -0.07 26.15
C ASP A 116 -2.80 0.78 25.72
N TYR A 117 -3.20 0.70 24.43
CA TYR A 117 -4.29 1.48 23.84
C TYR A 117 -5.28 0.60 23.06
N PRO A 118 -6.01 -0.31 23.74
CA PRO A 118 -6.87 -1.32 23.08
C PRO A 118 -8.07 -0.71 22.33
N HIS A 119 -8.46 0.52 22.66
CA HIS A 119 -9.60 1.20 22.05
C HIS A 119 -9.22 2.06 20.83
N VAL A 120 -7.91 2.21 20.54
CA VAL A 120 -7.45 2.92 19.34
C VAL A 120 -7.68 2.03 18.12
N ARG A 121 -8.42 2.54 17.15
CA ARG A 121 -8.67 1.82 15.89
C ARG A 121 -7.46 1.97 14.97
N LEU A 122 -6.90 0.85 14.55
CA LEU A 122 -5.84 0.79 13.55
C LEU A 122 -6.42 0.42 12.19
N LYS A 123 -6.17 1.23 11.16
CA LYS A 123 -6.46 0.94 9.76
C LYS A 123 -5.14 0.83 9.03
N ILE A 124 -4.78 -0.37 8.64
CA ILE A 124 -3.51 -0.68 7.98
C ILE A 124 -3.82 -1.04 6.53
N SER A 125 -3.14 -0.41 5.59
CA SER A 125 -3.28 -0.67 4.16
C SER A 125 -1.93 -1.04 3.56
N ASN A 126 -1.90 -2.16 2.84
CA ASN A 126 -0.69 -2.63 2.16
C ASN A 126 -0.49 -1.85 0.85
N HIS A 127 0.72 -1.35 0.65
CA HIS A 127 1.10 -0.51 -0.49
C HIS A 127 2.54 -0.81 -0.92
N SER A 128 2.84 -0.61 -2.21
CA SER A 128 4.23 -0.41 -2.62
C SER A 128 4.78 0.92 -2.07
N THR A 129 6.11 1.08 -2.02
CA THR A 129 6.71 2.33 -1.52
C THR A 129 6.15 3.58 -2.21
N PRO A 130 6.08 3.68 -3.56
CA PRO A 130 5.49 4.85 -4.21
C PRO A 130 4.01 5.07 -3.86
N GLN A 131 3.22 4.01 -3.76
CA GLN A 131 1.80 4.10 -3.42
C GLN A 131 1.58 4.58 -1.98
N ALA A 132 2.41 4.13 -1.02
CA ALA A 132 2.32 4.57 0.36
C ALA A 132 2.66 6.06 0.50
N ILE A 133 3.67 6.55 -0.24
CA ILE A 133 4.03 7.97 -0.28
C ILE A 133 2.91 8.80 -0.89
N ASP A 134 2.35 8.39 -2.02
CA ASP A 134 1.22 9.07 -2.65
C ASP A 134 -0.01 9.13 -1.72
N ALA A 135 -0.30 8.03 -1.01
CA ALA A 135 -1.39 8.00 -0.03
C ALA A 135 -1.14 8.97 1.15
N LEU A 136 0.11 9.10 1.61
CA LEU A 136 0.49 10.05 2.66
C LEU A 136 0.37 11.51 2.19
N GLU A 137 0.87 11.81 0.99
CA GLU A 137 0.76 13.16 0.39
C GLU A 137 -0.70 13.58 0.22
N LYS A 138 -1.57 12.66 -0.22
CA LYS A 138 -3.02 12.87 -0.34
C LYS A 138 -3.75 12.90 1.00
N GLY A 139 -3.07 12.60 2.12
CA GLY A 139 -3.68 12.53 3.45
C GLY A 139 -4.65 11.37 3.63
N LEU A 140 -4.53 10.30 2.84
CA LEU A 140 -5.31 9.07 2.96
C LEU A 140 -4.80 8.19 4.11
N VAL A 141 -3.54 8.39 4.50
CA VAL A 141 -2.91 7.76 5.66
C VAL A 141 -2.20 8.82 6.51
N ASP A 142 -2.10 8.57 7.80
CA ASP A 142 -1.45 9.47 8.78
C ASP A 142 0.07 9.36 8.73
N ILE A 143 0.56 8.14 8.52
CA ILE A 143 1.97 7.81 8.40
C ILE A 143 2.16 6.75 7.34
N ALA A 144 3.36 6.72 6.73
CA ALA A 144 3.77 5.64 5.85
C ALA A 144 5.01 4.94 6.40
N MET A 145 5.05 3.60 6.30
CA MET A 145 6.21 2.81 6.67
C MET A 145 6.61 1.91 5.49
N VAL A 146 7.73 2.22 4.89
CA VAL A 146 8.13 1.68 3.60
C VAL A 146 9.58 1.22 3.61
N THR A 147 10.04 0.60 2.52
CA THR A 147 11.42 0.13 2.37
C THR A 147 12.17 0.94 1.32
N SER A 148 13.49 1.05 1.49
CA SER A 148 14.37 1.62 0.47
C SER A 148 14.39 0.77 -0.82
N PRO A 149 14.67 1.38 -2.00
CA PRO A 149 14.97 2.79 -2.22
C PRO A 149 13.74 3.68 -2.02
N LEU A 150 13.97 4.89 -1.53
CA LEU A 150 12.94 5.85 -1.22
C LEU A 150 13.42 7.27 -1.50
N GLU A 151 12.70 7.96 -2.38
CA GLU A 151 12.85 9.39 -2.61
C GLU A 151 11.61 10.12 -2.09
N ILE A 152 11.83 11.17 -1.32
CA ILE A 152 10.76 12.02 -0.80
C ILE A 152 11.10 13.50 -1.03
N ARG A 153 10.06 14.33 -1.06
CA ARG A 153 10.16 15.78 -1.17
C ARG A 153 9.53 16.45 0.05
N LYS A 154 9.95 17.66 0.36
CA LYS A 154 9.27 18.47 1.38
C LYS A 154 7.79 18.63 1.02
N PRO A 155 6.86 18.60 1.99
CA PRO A 155 7.06 18.66 3.43
C PRO A 155 7.31 17.30 4.11
N LEU A 156 7.43 16.18 3.35
CA LEU A 156 7.66 14.88 3.94
C LEU A 156 9.02 14.77 4.64
N ARG A 157 9.06 14.03 5.74
CA ARG A 157 10.26 13.66 6.50
C ARG A 157 10.38 12.17 6.57
N LYS A 158 11.61 11.67 6.53
CA LYS A 158 11.91 10.25 6.70
C LYS A 158 12.79 10.01 7.92
N THR A 159 12.48 8.94 8.64
CA THR A 159 13.26 8.44 9.77
C THR A 159 13.59 6.98 9.52
N ALA A 160 14.88 6.64 9.47
CA ALA A 160 15.34 5.26 9.38
C ALA A 160 15.00 4.52 10.67
N LEU A 161 14.40 3.35 10.59
CA LEU A 161 13.99 2.56 11.73
C LEU A 161 14.86 1.30 11.91
N ARG A 162 15.08 0.55 10.82
CA ARG A 162 15.80 -0.73 10.86
C ARG A 162 16.41 -1.03 9.50
N SER A 163 17.69 -1.45 9.49
CA SER A 163 18.31 -2.08 8.33
C SER A 163 17.95 -3.55 8.24
N TYR A 164 17.91 -4.08 7.02
CA TYR A 164 17.73 -5.49 6.75
C TYR A 164 18.38 -5.87 5.42
N HIS A 165 18.63 -7.16 5.23
CA HIS A 165 19.19 -7.71 3.99
C HIS A 165 18.16 -8.60 3.32
N ASP A 166 18.19 -8.62 1.99
CA ASP A 166 17.54 -9.66 1.21
C ASP A 166 18.53 -10.80 0.97
N ILE A 167 18.04 -12.02 0.85
CA ILE A 167 18.79 -13.20 0.40
C ILE A 167 18.14 -13.74 -0.87
N LEU A 168 18.95 -14.32 -1.75
CA LEU A 168 18.45 -15.05 -2.91
C LEU A 168 18.08 -16.46 -2.48
N ILE A 169 16.88 -16.91 -2.80
CA ILE A 169 16.37 -18.23 -2.43
C ILE A 169 15.88 -19.01 -3.65
N GLY A 170 16.01 -20.32 -3.57
CA GLY A 170 15.47 -21.27 -4.55
C GLY A 170 14.76 -22.43 -3.86
N GLY A 171 13.76 -23.00 -4.48
CA GLY A 171 13.07 -24.20 -3.99
C GLY A 171 13.93 -25.46 -4.13
N SER A 172 13.34 -26.61 -3.87
CA SER A 172 14.05 -27.91 -3.86
C SER A 172 14.70 -28.27 -5.20
N ALA A 173 14.14 -27.85 -6.32
CA ALA A 173 14.73 -28.02 -7.67
C ALA A 173 16.06 -27.26 -7.84
N TYR A 174 16.27 -26.20 -7.07
CA TYR A 174 17.43 -25.32 -7.12
C TYR A 174 18.50 -25.66 -6.06
N LYS A 175 18.34 -26.73 -5.29
CA LYS A 175 19.27 -27.14 -4.24
C LYS A 175 20.72 -27.31 -4.75
N ALA A 176 20.90 -27.78 -5.98
CA ALA A 176 22.22 -27.99 -6.55
C ALA A 176 22.99 -26.67 -6.75
N ILE A 177 22.30 -25.58 -7.15
CA ILE A 177 22.96 -24.28 -7.33
C ILE A 177 23.26 -23.58 -5.99
N ALA A 178 22.58 -23.95 -4.94
CA ALA A 178 22.81 -23.43 -3.58
C ALA A 178 24.04 -24.05 -2.87
N SER A 179 24.70 -25.04 -3.51
CA SER A 179 25.83 -25.78 -2.89
C SER A 179 27.13 -24.98 -2.80
N ARG A 180 27.27 -23.88 -3.55
CA ARG A 180 28.42 -22.96 -3.54
C ARG A 180 27.99 -21.55 -3.90
N LYS A 181 28.89 -20.58 -3.69
CA LYS A 181 28.67 -19.22 -4.20
C LYS A 181 28.53 -19.22 -5.73
N ARG A 182 27.68 -18.35 -6.23
CA ARG A 182 27.39 -18.15 -7.65
C ARG A 182 27.55 -16.70 -8.02
N SER A 183 28.06 -16.42 -9.21
CA SER A 183 27.92 -15.09 -9.77
C SER A 183 26.53 -14.91 -10.36
N LEU A 184 26.05 -13.66 -10.45
CA LEU A 184 24.78 -13.36 -11.14
C LEU A 184 24.75 -13.88 -12.57
N LYS A 185 25.90 -13.87 -13.26
CA LYS A 185 26.06 -14.36 -14.62
C LYS A 185 25.76 -15.85 -14.73
N GLU A 186 26.14 -16.66 -13.75
CA GLU A 186 25.82 -18.09 -13.73
C GLU A 186 24.30 -18.35 -13.55
N LEU A 187 23.54 -17.34 -13.13
CA LEU A 187 22.11 -17.43 -12.90
C LEU A 187 21.27 -16.82 -14.03
N GLU A 188 21.89 -16.34 -15.11
CA GLU A 188 21.20 -15.67 -16.23
C GLU A 188 20.11 -16.53 -16.89
N ASP A 189 20.32 -17.85 -16.96
CA ASP A 189 19.36 -18.79 -17.58
C ASP A 189 18.31 -19.32 -16.60
N TYR A 190 18.32 -18.88 -15.35
CA TYR A 190 17.32 -19.30 -14.35
C TYR A 190 16.13 -18.34 -14.30
N SER A 191 14.94 -18.92 -14.19
CA SER A 191 13.72 -18.12 -14.01
C SER A 191 13.73 -17.37 -12.69
N PHE A 192 13.45 -16.06 -12.76
CA PHE A 192 13.32 -15.20 -11.56
C PHE A 192 11.87 -14.88 -11.25
N VAL A 193 11.56 -14.89 -9.95
CA VAL A 193 10.33 -14.34 -9.38
C VAL A 193 10.67 -13.01 -8.72
N SER A 194 10.00 -11.93 -9.10
CA SER A 194 10.24 -10.58 -8.57
C SER A 194 8.95 -9.81 -8.39
N LEU A 195 9.02 -8.62 -7.81
CA LEU A 195 7.89 -7.72 -7.74
C LEU A 195 7.66 -7.04 -9.11
N ILE A 196 6.39 -6.71 -9.37
CA ILE A 196 5.99 -5.96 -10.57
C ILE A 196 6.77 -4.65 -10.72
N SER A 197 6.96 -4.25 -11.96
CA SER A 197 7.59 -2.97 -12.32
C SER A 197 6.87 -1.78 -11.66
N GLY A 198 7.63 -0.71 -11.33
CA GLY A 198 7.10 0.46 -10.63
C GLY A 198 6.99 0.30 -9.12
N THR A 199 7.59 -0.74 -8.56
CA THR A 199 7.82 -0.86 -7.11
C THR A 199 9.28 -0.52 -6.77
N GLY A 200 9.52 0.06 -5.59
CA GLY A 200 10.90 0.38 -5.17
C GLY A 200 11.82 -0.85 -5.12
N THR A 201 11.26 -2.04 -4.86
CA THR A 201 12.02 -3.30 -4.85
C THR A 201 12.39 -3.74 -6.27
N SER A 202 11.48 -3.64 -7.24
CA SER A 202 11.79 -3.91 -8.64
C SER A 202 12.88 -2.98 -9.16
N ASP A 203 12.78 -1.67 -8.87
CA ASP A 203 13.78 -0.67 -9.28
C ASP A 203 15.16 -0.96 -8.65
N LEU A 204 15.19 -1.42 -7.39
CA LEU A 204 16.41 -1.85 -6.71
C LEU A 204 17.11 -2.96 -7.49
N TYR A 205 16.39 -4.04 -7.83
CA TYR A 205 17.01 -5.19 -8.51
C TYR A 205 17.36 -4.89 -9.95
N ILE A 206 16.57 -4.10 -10.67
CA ILE A 206 16.94 -3.61 -12.01
C ILE A 206 18.28 -2.88 -11.92
N ARG A 207 18.46 -1.99 -10.92
CA ARG A 207 19.72 -1.26 -10.72
C ARG A 207 20.85 -2.20 -10.30
N PHE A 208 20.62 -3.11 -9.37
CA PHE A 208 21.62 -4.06 -8.89
C PHE A 208 22.20 -4.91 -10.03
N PHE A 209 21.35 -5.45 -10.90
CA PHE A 209 21.79 -6.19 -12.08
C PHE A 209 22.51 -5.29 -13.08
N TYR A 210 22.00 -4.09 -13.33
CA TYR A 210 22.63 -3.12 -14.23
C TYR A 210 24.05 -2.72 -13.77
N GLU A 211 24.25 -2.48 -12.48
CA GLU A 211 25.58 -2.18 -11.89
C GLU A 211 26.55 -3.35 -12.05
N ASN A 212 26.03 -4.58 -12.14
CA ASN A 212 26.80 -5.80 -12.42
C ASN A 212 26.84 -6.16 -13.94
N HIS A 213 26.58 -5.19 -14.81
CA HIS A 213 26.63 -5.33 -16.26
C HIS A 213 25.63 -6.36 -16.83
N MET A 214 24.52 -6.58 -16.15
CA MET A 214 23.47 -7.52 -16.55
C MET A 214 22.12 -6.83 -16.68
N ARG A 215 21.20 -7.46 -17.40
CA ARG A 215 19.80 -7.05 -17.50
C ARG A 215 18.97 -7.93 -16.58
N PHE A 216 18.14 -7.30 -15.73
CA PHE A 216 17.14 -8.01 -14.93
C PHE A 216 15.81 -8.04 -15.67
N SER A 217 15.33 -9.24 -15.99
CA SER A 217 14.04 -9.46 -16.62
C SER A 217 13.40 -10.69 -15.97
N PRO A 218 12.63 -10.52 -14.89
CA PRO A 218 12.00 -11.65 -14.21
C PRO A 218 10.94 -12.29 -15.10
N ASP A 219 10.85 -13.64 -15.05
CA ASP A 219 9.84 -14.41 -15.80
C ASP A 219 8.48 -14.34 -15.10
N MET A 220 8.48 -14.12 -13.81
CA MET A 220 7.27 -14.03 -13.00
C MET A 220 7.29 -12.78 -12.14
N GLU A 221 6.22 -12.00 -12.25
CA GLU A 221 6.03 -10.78 -11.50
C GLU A 221 4.85 -10.93 -10.54
N VAL A 222 5.07 -10.56 -9.27
CA VAL A 222 4.05 -10.61 -8.21
C VAL A 222 3.83 -9.23 -7.60
N ALA A 223 2.65 -9.01 -7.04
CA ALA A 223 2.27 -7.70 -6.52
C ALA A 223 2.94 -7.36 -5.18
N THR A 224 3.17 -8.36 -4.33
CA THR A 224 3.62 -8.17 -2.94
C THR A 224 4.70 -9.18 -2.54
N THR A 225 5.57 -8.79 -1.60
CA THR A 225 6.75 -9.58 -1.18
C THR A 225 6.37 -10.94 -0.58
N ASP A 226 5.22 -11.05 0.08
CA ASP A 226 4.75 -12.30 0.68
C ASP A 226 4.44 -13.40 -0.36
N GLN A 227 4.25 -13.04 -1.62
CA GLN A 227 4.02 -13.96 -2.72
C GLN A 227 5.31 -14.61 -3.24
N ILE A 228 6.49 -13.99 -3.02
CA ILE A 228 7.77 -14.51 -3.53
C ILE A 228 8.11 -15.87 -2.91
N LEU A 229 8.12 -15.96 -1.59
CA LEU A 229 8.49 -17.19 -0.88
C LEU A 229 7.62 -18.41 -1.26
N PRO A 230 6.27 -18.33 -1.33
CA PRO A 230 5.45 -19.44 -1.80
C PRO A 230 5.75 -19.88 -3.24
N MET A 231 5.99 -18.93 -4.15
CA MET A 231 6.30 -19.25 -5.54
C MET A 231 7.65 -19.94 -5.68
N VAL A 232 8.68 -19.41 -4.99
CA VAL A 232 10.00 -20.02 -4.94
C VAL A 232 9.95 -21.43 -4.33
N ARG A 233 9.23 -21.60 -3.23
CA ARG A 233 9.01 -22.93 -2.61
C ARG A 233 8.33 -23.92 -3.55
N SER A 234 7.47 -23.44 -4.42
CA SER A 234 6.82 -24.22 -5.47
C SER A 234 7.69 -24.50 -6.70
N ASN A 235 8.99 -24.15 -6.66
CA ASN A 235 9.97 -24.32 -7.74
C ASN A 235 9.63 -23.56 -9.04
N LEU A 236 8.89 -22.45 -8.93
CA LEU A 236 8.56 -21.64 -10.10
C LEU A 236 9.72 -20.75 -10.56
N GLY A 237 10.73 -20.54 -9.71
CA GLY A 237 11.92 -19.75 -9.99
C GLY A 237 12.74 -19.52 -8.73
N ILE A 238 13.80 -18.73 -8.86
CA ILE A 238 14.58 -18.19 -7.76
C ILE A 238 14.14 -16.74 -7.52
N GLY A 239 14.32 -16.22 -6.32
CA GLY A 239 13.87 -14.87 -6.01
C GLY A 239 14.53 -14.27 -4.78
N PHE A 240 14.65 -12.95 -4.77
CA PHE A 240 15.13 -12.22 -3.60
C PHE A 240 14.01 -12.05 -2.58
N CYS A 241 14.30 -12.39 -1.34
CA CYS A 241 13.35 -12.29 -0.24
C CYS A 241 14.05 -11.73 1.00
N PRO A 242 13.40 -10.86 1.78
CA PRO A 242 13.97 -10.40 3.05
C PRO A 242 14.39 -11.58 3.94
N GLU A 243 15.62 -11.56 4.42
CA GLU A 243 16.19 -12.65 5.21
C GLU A 243 15.31 -13.04 6.38
N GLY A 244 14.80 -12.05 7.14
CA GLY A 244 13.93 -12.32 8.29
C GLY A 244 12.60 -12.99 7.93
N ILE A 245 12.17 -12.93 6.65
CA ILE A 245 10.98 -13.64 6.16
C ILE A 245 11.36 -15.03 5.63
N ALA A 246 12.48 -15.15 4.93
CA ALA A 246 12.93 -16.39 4.28
C ALA A 246 13.61 -17.36 5.24
N ARG A 247 14.35 -16.87 6.23
CA ARG A 247 15.20 -17.67 7.14
C ARG A 247 14.48 -18.84 7.81
N PRO A 248 13.24 -18.69 8.35
CA PRO A 248 12.53 -19.82 8.92
C PRO A 248 12.24 -20.95 7.91
N ALA A 249 12.01 -20.63 6.64
CA ALA A 249 11.77 -21.62 5.58
C ALA A 249 13.09 -22.28 5.14
N VAL A 250 14.19 -21.55 5.14
CA VAL A 250 15.54 -22.09 4.90
C VAL A 250 15.91 -23.11 6.00
N GLU A 251 15.70 -22.76 7.27
CA GLU A 251 15.99 -23.62 8.42
C GLU A 251 15.15 -24.92 8.41
N ARG A 252 13.93 -24.85 7.89
CA ARG A 252 13.08 -26.05 7.70
C ARG A 252 13.41 -26.85 6.43
N GLY A 253 14.36 -26.37 5.60
CA GLY A 253 14.72 -27.00 4.34
C GLY A 253 13.64 -26.93 3.25
N GLU A 254 12.69 -26.01 3.38
CA GLU A 254 11.63 -25.77 2.38
C GLU A 254 12.16 -25.00 1.15
N VAL A 255 13.15 -24.14 1.37
CA VAL A 255 13.90 -23.40 0.35
C VAL A 255 15.37 -23.39 0.72
N TYR A 256 16.23 -23.05 -0.24
CA TYR A 256 17.70 -23.04 -0.09
C TYR A 256 18.21 -21.65 -0.44
N GLU A 257 19.09 -21.11 0.42
CA GLU A 257 19.77 -19.85 0.15
C GLU A 257 20.84 -20.05 -0.92
N ILE A 258 20.82 -19.23 -1.95
CA ILE A 258 21.80 -19.19 -3.03
C ILE A 258 22.74 -18.03 -2.74
N LEU A 259 23.95 -18.36 -2.33
CA LEU A 259 24.97 -17.36 -2.01
C LEU A 259 25.51 -16.71 -3.29
N LEU A 260 25.50 -15.38 -3.35
CA LEU A 260 26.07 -14.62 -4.47
C LEU A 260 27.51 -14.17 -4.20
N GLU A 261 28.28 -14.04 -5.27
CA GLU A 261 29.60 -13.38 -5.24
C GLU A 261 29.44 -11.87 -5.11
N GLU A 262 28.40 -11.33 -5.77
CA GLU A 262 28.02 -9.93 -5.72
C GLU A 262 27.30 -9.60 -4.42
N GLU A 263 27.61 -8.43 -3.85
CA GLU A 263 27.02 -7.97 -2.60
C GLU A 263 25.60 -7.43 -2.85
N ILE A 264 24.60 -8.11 -2.26
CA ILE A 264 23.22 -7.67 -2.32
C ILE A 264 23.08 -6.36 -1.53
N PRO A 265 22.49 -5.30 -2.10
CA PRO A 265 22.36 -4.02 -1.42
C PRO A 265 21.58 -4.10 -0.10
N GLU A 266 22.15 -3.50 0.96
CA GLU A 266 21.43 -3.33 2.22
C GLU A 266 20.19 -2.47 2.03
N ARG A 267 19.14 -2.81 2.73
CA ARG A 267 17.86 -2.12 2.68
C ARG A 267 17.44 -1.58 4.03
N GLN A 268 16.55 -0.60 4.03
CA GLN A 268 16.16 0.10 5.23
C GLN A 268 14.63 0.20 5.31
N ILE A 269 14.07 -0.11 6.48
CA ILE A 269 12.68 0.22 6.83
C ILE A 269 12.68 1.66 7.31
N THR A 270 11.82 2.46 6.73
CA THR A 270 11.77 3.91 6.92
C THR A 270 10.34 4.34 7.24
N LEU A 271 10.19 5.09 8.33
CA LEU A 271 8.99 5.85 8.63
C LEU A 271 8.99 7.13 7.79
N VAL A 272 7.85 7.47 7.21
CA VAL A 272 7.63 8.73 6.51
C VAL A 272 6.43 9.43 7.10
N GLU A 273 6.59 10.72 7.38
CA GLU A 273 5.62 11.59 8.02
C GLU A 273 5.46 12.88 7.22
N ASP A 274 4.26 13.46 7.22
CA ASP A 274 4.05 14.80 6.65
C ASP A 274 4.23 15.86 7.74
N SER A 275 5.35 16.58 7.70
CA SER A 275 5.66 17.64 8.67
C SER A 275 4.84 18.92 8.47
N GLY A 276 4.10 19.02 7.38
CA GLY A 276 3.19 20.14 7.08
C GLY A 276 1.80 19.97 7.71
N LYS A 277 1.50 18.78 8.24
CA LYS A 277 0.19 18.48 8.86
C LYS A 277 0.32 18.20 10.35
N PRO A 278 -0.61 18.70 11.18
CA PRO A 278 -0.66 18.33 12.59
C PRO A 278 -1.04 16.85 12.74
N GLN A 279 -0.28 16.13 13.54
CA GLN A 279 -0.57 14.73 13.86
C GLN A 279 -1.56 14.62 15.02
N SER A 280 -2.48 13.65 14.94
CA SER A 280 -3.38 13.33 16.06
C SER A 280 -2.59 12.83 17.27
N ILE A 281 -3.17 12.98 18.48
CA ILE A 281 -2.55 12.48 19.70
C ILE A 281 -2.29 10.98 19.64
N ALA A 282 -3.19 10.21 19.01
CA ALA A 282 -3.02 8.76 18.83
C ALA A 282 -1.81 8.44 17.97
N VAL A 283 -1.61 9.15 16.84
CA VAL A 283 -0.41 9.01 15.98
C VAL A 283 0.85 9.36 16.77
N GLN A 284 0.88 10.50 17.47
CA GLN A 284 2.03 10.89 18.29
C GLN A 284 2.39 9.83 19.33
N LYS A 285 1.39 9.20 19.95
CA LYS A 285 1.62 8.10 20.90
C LYS A 285 2.18 6.86 20.21
N LEU A 286 1.63 6.44 19.05
CA LEU A 286 2.18 5.31 18.29
C LEU A 286 3.65 5.55 17.93
N LEU A 287 4.01 6.76 17.51
CA LEU A 287 5.38 7.11 17.14
C LEU A 287 6.38 6.95 18.30
N THR A 288 5.94 7.02 19.56
CA THR A 288 6.83 6.78 20.70
C THR A 288 7.31 5.34 20.82
N TYR A 289 6.61 4.38 20.20
CA TYR A 289 6.99 2.96 20.16
C TYR A 289 8.02 2.63 19.08
N PHE A 290 8.29 3.57 18.16
CA PHE A 290 9.24 3.39 17.07
C PHE A 290 10.67 3.88 17.39
N LYS A 291 10.89 4.26 18.63
CA LYS A 291 12.21 4.70 19.12
C LYS A 291 13.07 3.54 19.59
#